data_1206ac71075cb2e642e959f0e8802897
#
_entry.id   1206ac71075cb2e642e959f0e8802897
#
_cell.length_a   1.000
_cell.length_b   1.000
_cell.length_c   1.000
_cell.angle_alpha   90.00
_cell.angle_beta   90.00
_cell.angle_gamma   90.00
#
_symmetry.space_group_name_H-M   'P 1'
#
loop_
_entity.id
_entity.type
_entity.pdbx_description
1 polymer ?
#
loop_
_entity_poly.entity_id
_entity_poly.type
_entity_poly.pdbx_seq_one_letter_code
_entity_poly.pdbx_strand_id
1 'polypeptide(L)'
;MGKRRALGLLLCLLLLRCTACGGRTQNDTGDLRCTVTLECATVLGHMDDLSPGKADLIPSDGVLLPETAVAFSEGDTVFDVLQRVCRAQGIHMESNWTPAYNSAYIEGIGNLYEFDCGNLSGWMYSVNGVWPDYGCSSCTLHDGDTVVWSYTCDLGRDVGARQGEP
;
A
#
# COMPACT_ATOMS: atom_id res chain seq x y z
N MET A 1 1.29 81.47 -28.71
CA MET A 1 1.61 81.18 -27.27
C MET A 1 0.79 79.99 -26.88
N GLY A 2 1.31 78.82 -27.02
CA GLY A 2 0.61 77.54 -26.81
C GLY A 2 1.16 76.78 -25.61
N LYS A 3 0.31 76.49 -24.64
CA LYS A 3 0.63 75.70 -23.51
C LYS A 3 0.46 74.22 -23.89
N ARG A 4 1.57 73.49 -23.92
CA ARG A 4 1.59 72.02 -24.12
C ARG A 4 1.18 71.39 -22.85
N ARG A 5 0.02 70.70 -22.85
CA ARG A 5 -0.42 69.83 -21.77
C ARG A 5 0.18 68.42 -21.99
N ALA A 6 1.10 68.05 -21.14
CA ALA A 6 1.63 66.69 -21.08
C ALA A 6 0.56 65.79 -20.53
N LEU A 7 0.08 64.84 -21.36
CA LEU A 7 -0.85 63.79 -20.97
C LEU A 7 -0.02 62.64 -20.46
N GLY A 8 0.03 62.44 -19.13
CA GLY A 8 0.69 61.31 -18.50
C GLY A 8 -0.08 60.04 -18.79
N LEU A 9 0.53 59.14 -19.52
CA LEU A 9 0.01 57.81 -19.77
C LEU A 9 0.23 56.95 -18.51
N LEU A 10 -0.83 56.79 -17.72
CA LEU A 10 -0.84 55.88 -16.57
C LEU A 10 -0.96 54.46 -17.10
N LEU A 11 0.18 53.78 -17.24
CA LEU A 11 0.25 52.37 -17.60
C LEU A 11 -0.17 51.54 -16.38
N CYS A 12 -1.45 51.16 -16.32
CA CYS A 12 -1.94 50.19 -15.38
C CYS A 12 -1.36 48.81 -15.73
N LEU A 13 -0.26 48.42 -15.06
CA LEU A 13 0.20 47.03 -15.06
C LEU A 13 -0.81 46.19 -14.25
N LEU A 14 -1.75 45.58 -14.97
CA LEU A 14 -2.58 44.50 -14.42
C LEU A 14 -1.67 43.27 -14.22
N LEU A 15 -1.16 43.12 -13.01
CA LEU A 15 -0.56 41.85 -12.59
C LEU A 15 -1.66 40.78 -12.54
N LEU A 16 -1.80 40.02 -13.63
CA LEU A 16 -2.53 38.77 -13.61
C LEU A 16 -1.80 37.85 -12.61
N ARG A 17 -2.31 37.77 -11.39
CA ARG A 17 -1.97 36.71 -10.50
C ARG A 17 -2.61 35.45 -11.07
N CYS A 18 -1.84 34.68 -11.86
CA CYS A 18 -2.16 33.29 -12.10
C CYS A 18 -2.12 32.58 -10.75
N THR A 19 -3.29 32.43 -10.14
CA THR A 19 -3.50 31.44 -9.10
C THR A 19 -3.33 30.07 -9.75
N ALA A 20 -2.10 29.57 -9.78
CA ALA A 20 -1.86 28.17 -10.05
C ALA A 20 -2.65 27.41 -8.97
N CYS A 21 -3.73 26.75 -9.37
CA CYS A 21 -4.30 25.64 -8.61
C CYS A 21 -3.19 24.59 -8.54
N GLY A 22 -2.33 24.73 -7.55
CA GLY A 22 -1.43 23.69 -7.13
C GLY A 22 -2.34 22.54 -6.66
N GLY A 23 -2.45 21.50 -7.49
CA GLY A 23 -2.91 20.23 -7.01
C GLY A 23 -2.15 19.94 -5.72
N ARG A 24 -2.88 19.80 -4.62
CA ARG A 24 -2.32 19.32 -3.37
C ARG A 24 -1.82 17.92 -3.66
N THR A 25 -0.56 17.78 -4.06
CA THR A 25 0.18 16.59 -3.71
C THR A 25 0.09 16.55 -2.19
N GLN A 26 -0.71 15.62 -1.65
CA GLN A 26 -0.59 15.23 -0.27
C GLN A 26 0.86 14.75 -0.12
N ASN A 27 1.71 15.66 0.34
CA ASN A 27 2.98 15.28 0.91
C ASN A 27 2.60 14.52 2.17
N ASP A 28 2.67 13.23 2.09
CA ASP A 28 2.51 12.29 3.18
C ASP A 28 3.75 12.41 4.09
N THR A 29 3.83 13.54 4.75
CA THR A 29 4.90 13.86 5.72
C THR A 29 4.46 13.37 7.10
N GLY A 30 4.22 12.05 7.22
CA GLY A 30 4.20 11.42 8.52
C GLY A 30 5.61 11.46 9.10
N ASP A 31 5.74 11.86 10.35
CA ASP A 31 7.02 11.85 11.08
C ASP A 31 7.43 10.42 11.46
N LEU A 32 6.48 9.47 11.48
CA LEU A 32 6.68 8.07 11.83
C LEU A 32 7.06 7.24 10.60
N ARG A 33 7.81 6.17 10.82
CA ARG A 33 8.24 5.26 9.76
C ARG A 33 8.07 3.82 10.15
N CYS A 34 7.68 3.00 9.18
CA CYS A 34 7.71 1.55 9.27
C CYS A 34 8.41 0.99 8.03
N THR A 35 8.69 -0.31 8.02
CA THR A 35 9.09 -1.02 6.80
C THR A 35 7.97 -1.94 6.34
N VAL A 36 7.84 -2.11 5.02
CA VAL A 36 6.86 -3.00 4.40
C VAL A 36 7.57 -3.91 3.41
N THR A 37 7.29 -5.20 3.51
CA THR A 37 7.68 -6.24 2.55
C THR A 37 6.44 -6.91 1.99
N LEU A 38 6.40 -7.20 0.68
CA LEU A 38 5.36 -8.00 0.04
C LEU A 38 6.02 -9.21 -0.59
N GLU A 39 5.64 -10.41 -0.16
CA GLU A 39 6.27 -11.64 -0.62
C GLU A 39 5.25 -12.75 -0.92
N CYS A 40 5.61 -13.61 -1.87
CA CYS A 40 4.84 -14.79 -2.27
C CYS A 40 5.76 -16.00 -2.49
N ALA A 41 6.84 -16.08 -1.71
CA ALA A 41 7.87 -17.12 -1.86
C ALA A 41 7.34 -18.55 -1.72
N THR A 42 6.27 -18.75 -0.94
CA THR A 42 5.56 -20.03 -0.80
C THR A 42 5.06 -20.59 -2.13
N VAL A 43 4.62 -19.71 -3.05
CA VAL A 43 4.13 -20.09 -4.39
C VAL A 43 5.20 -20.82 -5.19
N LEU A 44 6.50 -20.49 -5.00
CA LEU A 44 7.59 -21.15 -5.73
C LEU A 44 7.65 -22.67 -5.49
N GLY A 45 7.15 -23.14 -4.34
CA GLY A 45 7.01 -24.56 -4.03
C GLY A 45 5.69 -25.18 -4.54
N HIS A 46 4.78 -24.37 -5.07
CA HIS A 46 3.41 -24.75 -5.43
C HIS A 46 3.01 -24.28 -6.85
N MET A 47 3.98 -24.13 -7.75
CA MET A 47 3.75 -23.61 -9.11
C MET A 47 2.77 -24.47 -9.92
N ASP A 48 2.66 -25.78 -9.63
CA ASP A 48 1.72 -26.70 -10.28
C ASP A 48 0.27 -26.46 -9.84
N ASP A 49 0.06 -25.85 -8.67
CA ASP A 49 -1.26 -25.51 -8.11
C ASP A 49 -1.71 -24.11 -8.50
N LEU A 50 -0.83 -23.34 -9.12
CA LEU A 50 -1.08 -21.94 -9.46
C LEU A 50 -2.08 -21.81 -10.59
N SER A 51 -3.02 -20.89 -10.47
CA SER A 51 -4.03 -20.58 -11.49
C SER A 51 -3.40 -20.27 -12.84
N PRO A 52 -3.99 -20.74 -13.95
CA PRO A 52 -3.45 -20.50 -15.31
C PRO A 52 -3.21 -19.02 -15.61
N GLY A 53 -2.04 -18.72 -16.17
CA GLY A 53 -1.66 -17.35 -16.57
C GLY A 53 -1.12 -16.49 -15.42
N LYS A 54 -0.90 -17.05 -14.23
CA LYS A 54 -0.35 -16.33 -13.09
C LYS A 54 1.16 -16.50 -12.91
N ALA A 55 1.77 -17.48 -13.58
CA ALA A 55 3.19 -17.80 -13.38
C ALA A 55 4.13 -16.61 -13.65
N ASP A 56 3.82 -15.79 -14.66
CA ASP A 56 4.61 -14.61 -14.99
C ASP A 56 4.50 -13.47 -13.97
N LEU A 57 3.57 -13.56 -13.02
CA LEU A 57 3.39 -12.59 -11.94
C LEU A 57 4.31 -12.89 -10.75
N ILE A 58 4.84 -14.11 -10.67
CA ILE A 58 5.63 -14.57 -9.54
C ILE A 58 7.11 -14.26 -9.79
N PRO A 59 7.73 -13.35 -9.01
CA PRO A 59 9.16 -13.11 -9.11
C PRO A 59 9.97 -14.37 -8.79
N SER A 60 11.13 -14.54 -9.39
CA SER A 60 11.96 -15.74 -9.21
C SER A 60 12.46 -15.95 -7.78
N ASP A 61 12.47 -14.90 -6.98
CA ASP A 61 12.80 -14.90 -5.55
C ASP A 61 11.54 -14.83 -4.66
N GLY A 62 10.35 -14.72 -5.27
CA GLY A 62 9.09 -14.62 -4.56
C GLY A 62 8.86 -13.27 -3.87
N VAL A 63 9.62 -12.22 -4.19
CA VAL A 63 9.52 -10.90 -3.55
C VAL A 63 8.90 -9.89 -4.51
N LEU A 64 7.64 -9.51 -4.26
CA LEU A 64 6.94 -8.47 -5.02
C LEU A 64 7.43 -7.05 -4.66
N LEU A 65 7.76 -6.84 -3.39
CA LEU A 65 8.34 -5.61 -2.88
C LEU A 65 9.35 -5.96 -1.80
N PRO A 66 10.63 -5.67 -1.99
CA PRO A 66 11.64 -5.83 -0.93
C PRO A 66 11.36 -4.85 0.22
N GLU A 67 11.97 -5.10 1.38
CA GLU A 67 11.82 -4.24 2.54
C GLU A 67 11.96 -2.75 2.16
N THR A 68 10.87 -2.03 2.31
CA THR A 68 10.74 -0.64 1.86
C THR A 68 10.26 0.23 3.00
N ALA A 69 11.00 1.31 3.28
CA ALA A 69 10.62 2.28 4.30
C ALA A 69 9.44 3.13 3.81
N VAL A 70 8.42 3.23 4.67
CA VAL A 70 7.18 3.99 4.40
C VAL A 70 6.94 4.98 5.51
N ALA A 71 6.71 6.25 5.15
CA ALA A 71 6.29 7.28 6.09
C ALA A 71 4.79 7.15 6.37
N PHE A 72 4.38 7.33 7.62
CA PHE A 72 2.99 7.27 8.02
C PHE A 72 2.68 8.26 9.15
N SER A 73 1.42 8.46 9.46
CA SER A 73 0.94 9.37 10.49
C SER A 73 0.45 8.58 11.71
N GLU A 74 0.45 9.22 12.88
CA GLU A 74 -0.14 8.63 14.08
C GLU A 74 -1.59 8.20 13.84
N GLY A 75 -1.93 6.97 14.20
CA GLY A 75 -3.24 6.37 13.97
C GLY A 75 -3.40 5.64 12.65
N ASP A 76 -2.44 5.74 11.71
CA ASP A 76 -2.47 4.93 10.50
C ASP A 76 -2.38 3.43 10.84
N THR A 77 -3.07 2.63 10.05
CA THR A 77 -3.15 1.18 10.19
C THR A 77 -2.26 0.46 9.18
N VAL A 78 -2.07 -0.83 9.38
CA VAL A 78 -1.41 -1.71 8.39
C VAL A 78 -2.07 -1.59 7.02
N PHE A 79 -3.40 -1.44 6.96
CA PHE A 79 -4.14 -1.24 5.72
C PHE A 79 -3.80 0.10 5.04
N ASP A 80 -3.75 1.20 5.80
CA ASP A 80 -3.43 2.52 5.26
C ASP A 80 -2.04 2.55 4.63
N VAL A 81 -1.07 1.93 5.30
CA VAL A 81 0.31 1.83 4.82
C VAL A 81 0.41 0.90 3.61
N LEU A 82 -0.31 -0.24 3.59
CA LEU A 82 -0.37 -1.11 2.41
C LEU A 82 -0.90 -0.36 1.19
N GLN A 83 -2.02 0.35 1.32
CA GLN A 83 -2.59 1.16 0.24
C GLN A 83 -1.59 2.21 -0.27
N ARG A 84 -0.91 2.87 0.66
CA ARG A 84 0.07 3.91 0.34
C ARG A 84 1.26 3.36 -0.43
N VAL A 85 1.87 2.27 0.03
CA VAL A 85 3.03 1.68 -0.63
C VAL A 85 2.65 1.07 -1.98
N CYS A 86 1.53 0.37 -2.08
CA CYS A 86 1.07 -0.19 -3.36
C CYS A 86 0.83 0.92 -4.40
N ARG A 87 0.20 2.02 -3.99
CA ARG A 87 0.00 3.18 -4.89
C ARG A 87 1.33 3.81 -5.31
N ALA A 88 2.26 3.98 -4.38
CA ALA A 88 3.56 4.59 -4.66
C ALA A 88 4.42 3.74 -5.59
N GLN A 89 4.33 2.41 -5.49
CA GLN A 89 5.09 1.45 -6.28
C GLN A 89 4.37 0.97 -7.55
N GLY A 90 3.13 1.43 -7.78
CA GLY A 90 2.33 0.98 -8.92
C GLY A 90 1.92 -0.49 -8.84
N ILE A 91 1.87 -1.06 -7.63
CA ILE A 91 1.44 -2.43 -7.39
C ILE A 91 -0.08 -2.44 -7.28
N HIS A 92 -0.73 -3.27 -8.09
CA HIS A 92 -2.19 -3.46 -8.00
C HIS A 92 -2.57 -4.12 -6.68
N MET A 93 -3.60 -3.62 -6.02
CA MET A 93 -4.12 -4.18 -4.77
C MET A 93 -5.64 -4.07 -4.75
N GLU A 94 -6.31 -5.17 -4.42
CA GLU A 94 -7.76 -5.21 -4.21
C GLU A 94 -8.09 -5.61 -2.79
N SER A 95 -9.12 -4.98 -2.27
CA SER A 95 -9.64 -5.26 -0.93
C SER A 95 -11.14 -5.07 -0.88
N ASN A 96 -11.80 -5.79 0.01
CA ASN A 96 -13.22 -5.67 0.28
C ASN A 96 -13.44 -5.46 1.78
N TRP A 97 -14.47 -4.65 2.11
CA TRP A 97 -14.85 -4.48 3.51
C TRP A 97 -15.70 -5.66 3.98
N THR A 98 -15.25 -6.31 5.04
CA THR A 98 -15.97 -7.45 5.61
C THR A 98 -16.70 -7.03 6.89
N PRO A 99 -18.02 -6.83 6.86
CA PRO A 99 -18.78 -6.35 8.02
C PRO A 99 -18.68 -7.27 9.26
N ALA A 100 -18.53 -8.58 9.04
CA ALA A 100 -18.41 -9.56 10.12
C ALA A 100 -17.17 -9.33 11.00
N TYR A 101 -16.09 -8.83 10.42
CA TYR A 101 -14.83 -8.55 11.12
C TYR A 101 -14.59 -7.06 11.31
N ASN A 102 -15.51 -6.21 10.81
CA ASN A 102 -15.36 -4.74 10.78
C ASN A 102 -13.97 -4.32 10.29
N SER A 103 -13.48 -4.97 9.24
CA SER A 103 -12.13 -4.77 8.71
C SER A 103 -12.08 -4.97 7.21
N ALA A 104 -11.05 -4.35 6.59
CA ALA A 104 -10.69 -4.64 5.22
C ALA A 104 -10.11 -6.06 5.11
N TYR A 105 -10.58 -6.80 4.12
CA TYR A 105 -10.03 -8.08 3.68
C TYR A 105 -9.25 -7.85 2.39
N ILE A 106 -8.01 -8.31 2.34
CA ILE A 106 -7.16 -8.16 1.15
C ILE A 106 -7.40 -9.34 0.22
N GLU A 107 -8.03 -9.06 -0.92
CA GLU A 107 -8.35 -10.07 -1.93
C GLU A 107 -7.14 -10.39 -2.81
N GLY A 108 -6.32 -9.38 -3.12
CA GLY A 108 -5.15 -9.56 -4.00
C GLY A 108 -4.12 -8.45 -3.90
N ILE A 109 -2.84 -8.81 -4.11
CA ILE A 109 -1.71 -7.89 -4.25
C ILE A 109 -0.88 -8.34 -5.45
N GLY A 110 -0.48 -7.39 -6.33
CA GLY A 110 0.32 -7.69 -7.51
C GLY A 110 -0.38 -8.60 -8.51
N ASN A 111 -1.72 -8.57 -8.57
CA ASN A 111 -2.58 -9.46 -9.36
C ASN A 111 -2.52 -10.94 -8.93
N LEU A 112 -1.94 -11.26 -7.78
CA LEU A 112 -2.04 -12.57 -7.13
C LEU A 112 -3.15 -12.50 -6.08
N TYR A 113 -4.21 -13.28 -6.29
CA TYR A 113 -5.44 -13.24 -5.49
C TYR A 113 -5.54 -14.45 -4.56
N GLU A 114 -6.42 -14.35 -3.56
CA GLU A 114 -6.83 -15.51 -2.80
C GLU A 114 -7.30 -16.64 -3.72
N PHE A 115 -7.02 -17.88 -3.33
CA PHE A 115 -7.32 -19.11 -4.09
C PHE A 115 -6.55 -19.28 -5.41
N ASP A 116 -5.66 -18.36 -5.81
CA ASP A 116 -4.85 -18.51 -7.01
C ASP A 116 -3.85 -19.67 -6.91
N CYS A 117 -3.51 -20.13 -5.70
CA CYS A 117 -2.60 -21.25 -5.46
C CYS A 117 -3.28 -22.33 -4.58
N GLY A 118 -4.50 -22.71 -4.96
CA GLY A 118 -5.32 -23.68 -4.22
C GLY A 118 -6.23 -23.04 -3.17
N ASN A 119 -7.20 -23.82 -2.68
CA ASN A 119 -8.30 -23.36 -1.82
C ASN A 119 -7.88 -22.83 -0.44
N LEU A 120 -6.62 -23.03 -0.04
CA LEU A 120 -6.09 -22.58 1.24
C LEU A 120 -5.14 -21.40 1.10
N SER A 121 -5.08 -20.81 -0.11
CA SER A 121 -4.15 -19.73 -0.40
C SER A 121 -4.78 -18.35 -0.24
N GLY A 122 -3.95 -17.38 0.13
CA GLY A 122 -4.35 -15.98 0.31
C GLY A 122 -3.28 -15.14 0.99
N TRP A 123 -3.61 -13.87 1.21
CA TRP A 123 -2.69 -12.92 1.81
C TRP A 123 -2.87 -12.84 3.33
N MET A 124 -1.76 -12.90 4.04
CA MET A 124 -1.68 -12.71 5.48
C MET A 124 -0.63 -11.65 5.81
N TYR A 125 -0.72 -11.04 6.99
CA TYR A 125 0.26 -10.06 7.42
C TYR A 125 0.80 -10.37 8.83
N SER A 126 2.05 -9.97 9.06
CA SER A 126 2.65 -9.92 10.38
C SER A 126 3.17 -8.52 10.68
N VAL A 127 3.22 -8.18 11.97
CA VAL A 127 3.87 -6.97 12.47
C VAL A 127 4.92 -7.40 13.48
N ASN A 128 6.18 -7.03 13.26
CA ASN A 128 7.32 -7.42 14.08
C ASN A 128 7.43 -8.95 14.29
N GLY A 129 7.07 -9.72 13.24
CA GLY A 129 7.08 -11.19 13.27
C GLY A 129 5.92 -11.83 14.04
N VAL A 130 4.96 -11.03 14.52
CA VAL A 130 3.73 -11.52 15.17
C VAL A 130 2.60 -11.49 14.15
N TRP A 131 1.85 -12.60 14.06
CA TRP A 131 0.69 -12.75 13.19
C TRP A 131 -0.58 -12.39 13.98
N PRO A 132 -1.21 -11.23 13.72
CA PRO A 132 -2.44 -10.86 14.40
C PRO A 132 -3.63 -11.73 13.96
N ASP A 133 -4.58 -11.96 14.86
CA ASP A 133 -5.84 -12.66 14.61
C ASP A 133 -7.00 -11.72 14.24
N TYR A 134 -6.68 -10.48 13.89
CA TYR A 134 -7.64 -9.45 13.48
C TYR A 134 -7.21 -8.78 12.18
N GLY A 135 -8.17 -8.09 11.53
CA GLY A 135 -7.94 -7.50 10.20
C GLY A 135 -7.00 -6.30 10.21
N CYS A 136 -6.30 -6.10 9.11
CA CYS A 136 -5.24 -5.10 8.93
C CYS A 136 -5.67 -3.65 9.13
N SER A 137 -6.94 -3.31 8.93
CA SER A 137 -7.48 -1.98 9.19
C SER A 137 -7.79 -1.72 10.68
N SER A 138 -7.63 -2.72 11.53
CA SER A 138 -7.72 -2.61 12.99
C SER A 138 -6.36 -2.63 13.68
N CYS A 139 -5.27 -2.83 12.92
CA CYS A 139 -3.91 -2.88 13.42
C CYS A 139 -3.24 -1.52 13.25
N THR A 140 -3.22 -0.71 14.30
CA THR A 140 -2.53 0.58 14.32
C THR A 140 -1.02 0.36 14.40
N LEU A 141 -0.26 1.11 13.61
CA LEU A 141 1.20 1.03 13.55
C LEU A 141 1.88 1.98 14.52
N HIS A 142 3.09 1.62 14.93
CA HIS A 142 4.00 2.42 15.73
C HIS A 142 5.31 2.68 14.97
N ASP A 143 6.02 3.72 15.37
CA ASP A 143 7.31 4.06 14.76
C ASP A 143 8.31 2.90 14.88
N GLY A 144 8.94 2.56 13.77
CA GLY A 144 9.90 1.45 13.69
C GLY A 144 9.27 0.07 13.45
N ASP A 145 7.95 -0.05 13.31
CA ASP A 145 7.32 -1.34 13.02
C ASP A 145 7.77 -1.92 11.68
N THR A 146 7.89 -3.24 11.65
CA THR A 146 8.16 -4.03 10.43
C THR A 146 6.91 -4.80 10.05
N VAL A 147 6.35 -4.50 8.88
CA VAL A 147 5.17 -5.16 8.32
C VAL A 147 5.59 -6.08 7.19
N VAL A 148 5.20 -7.35 7.27
CA VAL A 148 5.41 -8.31 6.18
C VAL A 148 4.06 -8.86 5.75
N TRP A 149 3.75 -8.70 4.46
CA TRP A 149 2.62 -9.36 3.81
C TRP A 149 3.15 -10.59 3.09
N SER A 150 2.67 -11.75 3.49
CA SER A 150 3.07 -13.02 2.90
C SER A 150 1.87 -13.71 2.27
N TYR A 151 2.07 -14.20 1.05
CA TYR A 151 1.09 -15.07 0.42
C TYR A 151 1.30 -16.49 0.92
N THR A 152 0.27 -17.07 1.53
CA THR A 152 0.27 -18.46 2.00
C THR A 152 -0.44 -19.37 1.01
N CYS A 153 0.02 -20.60 0.85
CA CYS A 153 -0.66 -21.67 0.13
C CYS A 153 -1.33 -22.68 1.09
N ASP A 154 -1.17 -22.52 2.41
CA ASP A 154 -1.65 -23.48 3.41
C ASP A 154 -2.19 -22.81 4.69
N LEU A 155 -3.09 -21.79 4.54
CA LEU A 155 -3.72 -21.07 5.66
C LEU A 155 -2.71 -20.58 6.71
N GLY A 156 -1.55 -20.12 6.28
CA GLY A 156 -0.53 -19.55 7.15
C GLY A 156 0.44 -20.56 7.78
N ARG A 157 0.23 -21.87 7.63
CA ARG A 157 1.16 -22.87 8.19
C ARG A 157 2.53 -22.81 7.53
N ASP A 158 2.56 -22.59 6.23
CA ASP A 158 3.76 -22.49 5.39
C ASP A 158 4.56 -21.18 5.56
N VAL A 159 3.95 -20.15 6.16
CA VAL A 159 4.60 -18.86 6.50
C VAL A 159 4.87 -18.73 8.00
N GLY A 160 4.60 -19.76 8.80
CA GLY A 160 4.85 -19.76 10.23
C GLY A 160 3.82 -19.00 11.06
N ALA A 161 2.68 -18.63 10.49
CA ALA A 161 1.54 -18.13 11.21
C ALA A 161 0.93 -19.31 12.00
N ARG A 162 1.19 -19.35 13.30
CA ARG A 162 0.53 -20.35 14.15
C ARG A 162 -0.94 -20.00 14.20
N GLN A 163 -1.76 -20.78 13.50
CA GLN A 163 -3.19 -20.82 13.79
C GLN A 163 -3.31 -21.34 15.21
N GLY A 164 -3.96 -20.57 16.09
CA GLY A 164 -4.09 -20.94 17.48
C GLY A 164 -4.51 -22.41 17.61
N GLU A 165 -3.69 -23.20 18.28
CA GLU A 165 -4.13 -24.49 18.79
C GLU A 165 -5.30 -24.21 19.74
N PRO A 166 -6.41 -24.96 19.61
CA PRO A 166 -7.56 -24.81 20.47
C PRO A 166 -7.24 -25.13 21.93
#